data_9b2dd99e36790973782dcd99d4d3375a
#
_entry.id   9b2dd99e36790973782dcd99d4d3375a
#
_cell.length_a   1.000
_cell.length_b   1.000
_cell.length_c   1.000
_cell.angle_alpha   90.00
_cell.angle_beta   90.00
_cell.angle_gamma   90.00
#
_symmetry.space_group_name_H-M   'P 1'
#
loop_
_entity.id
_entity.type
_entity.pdbx_description
1 polymer ?
#
loop_
_entity_poly.entity_id
_entity_poly.type
_entity_poly.pdbx_seq_one_letter_code
_entity_poly.pdbx_strand_id
1 'polypeptide(L)'
;MKQLFTILLSAVVLACNPTPDTPNNEEPPQRPENAISTLTEDLELVFSADNTLVYADCYGDYYKTGLYMWQFYFMEFTTKEMLCIEVMVNPNDLVVPTGTFTATSNAFHANGMLRGVVDEDGYDAYSWYTRTNPNGQILARAPIAEGSVTVVANDDGTHTATFALKDDALNNITGSCTGTFIVEDFR
;
A
#
# COMPACT_ATOMS: atom_id res chain seq x y z
N MET A 1 79.00 -39.28 3.17
CA MET A 1 78.67 -38.00 3.78
C MET A 1 77.44 -37.48 3.06
N LYS A 2 76.23 -37.58 3.69
CA LYS A 2 74.94 -37.05 3.16
C LYS A 2 74.51 -35.99 4.14
N GLN A 3 74.50 -34.73 3.67
CA GLN A 3 73.96 -33.62 4.46
C GLN A 3 72.42 -33.58 4.32
N LEU A 4 71.78 -33.62 5.43
CA LEU A 4 70.30 -33.46 5.56
C LEU A 4 70.01 -31.95 5.66
N PHE A 5 69.34 -31.40 4.66
CA PHE A 5 68.79 -30.04 4.72
C PHE A 5 67.40 -30.09 5.38
N THR A 6 67.27 -29.54 6.59
CA THR A 6 66.03 -29.36 7.25
C THR A 6 65.46 -28.01 6.83
N ILE A 7 64.33 -28.00 6.09
CA ILE A 7 63.60 -26.81 5.74
C ILE A 7 62.60 -26.56 6.86
N LEU A 8 62.78 -25.45 7.58
CA LEU A 8 61.86 -24.96 8.60
C LEU A 8 60.74 -24.18 7.90
N LEU A 9 59.52 -24.74 7.85
CA LEU A 9 58.33 -24.09 7.29
C LEU A 9 57.66 -23.26 8.40
N SER A 10 57.89 -21.93 8.38
CA SER A 10 57.22 -21.01 9.29
C SER A 10 55.77 -20.74 8.78
N ALA A 11 54.80 -21.29 9.45
CA ALA A 11 53.38 -20.96 9.21
C ALA A 11 53.07 -19.58 9.78
N VAL A 12 52.86 -18.59 8.91
CA VAL A 12 52.29 -17.29 9.29
C VAL A 12 50.77 -17.47 9.40
N VAL A 13 50.28 -17.51 10.61
CA VAL A 13 48.85 -17.44 10.88
C VAL A 13 48.41 -15.99 10.79
N LEU A 14 47.82 -15.58 9.67
CA LEU A 14 47.08 -14.34 9.57
C LEU A 14 45.79 -14.47 10.41
N ALA A 15 45.81 -13.88 11.60
CA ALA A 15 44.57 -13.66 12.35
C ALA A 15 43.78 -12.56 11.65
N CYS A 16 42.73 -12.95 10.89
CA CYS A 16 41.71 -12.03 10.48
C CYS A 16 40.89 -11.65 11.73
N ASN A 17 41.16 -10.48 12.32
CA ASN A 17 40.25 -9.87 13.25
C ASN A 17 38.99 -9.50 12.46
N PRO A 18 37.76 -10.00 12.82
CA PRO A 18 36.55 -9.44 12.28
C PRO A 18 36.47 -7.97 12.76
N THR A 19 36.45 -7.06 11.81
CA THR A 19 36.08 -5.67 12.06
C THR A 19 34.68 -5.72 12.68
N PRO A 20 34.43 -5.07 13.84
CA PRO A 20 33.07 -4.97 14.36
C PRO A 20 32.24 -4.26 13.30
N ASP A 21 31.15 -4.90 12.87
CA ASP A 21 30.14 -4.31 12.01
C ASP A 21 29.72 -2.99 12.65
N THR A 22 30.12 -1.89 12.04
CA THR A 22 29.60 -0.57 12.39
C THR A 22 28.09 -0.68 12.10
N PRO A 23 27.19 -0.45 13.08
CA PRO A 23 25.77 -0.42 12.79
C PRO A 23 25.55 0.60 11.68
N ASN A 24 24.96 0.14 10.58
CA ASN A 24 24.57 0.99 9.46
C ASN A 24 23.56 1.99 10.03
N ASN A 25 24.04 3.15 10.44
CA ASN A 25 23.18 4.29 10.75
C ASN A 25 22.65 4.83 9.42
N GLU A 26 21.76 4.09 8.78
CA GLU A 26 20.95 4.65 7.72
C GLU A 26 20.06 5.70 8.37
N GLU A 27 20.32 6.93 8.02
CA GLU A 27 19.47 8.05 8.42
C GLU A 27 18.04 7.72 7.95
N PRO A 28 17.01 7.84 8.81
CA PRO A 28 15.64 7.54 8.39
C PRO A 28 15.31 8.34 7.13
N PRO A 29 14.58 7.75 6.16
CA PRO A 29 14.26 8.40 4.90
C PRO A 29 13.60 9.76 5.19
N GLN A 30 14.20 10.81 4.64
CA GLN A 30 13.68 12.17 4.83
C GLN A 30 12.39 12.32 4.02
N ARG A 31 11.39 12.96 4.64
CA ARG A 31 10.14 13.32 3.98
C ARG A 31 10.43 14.11 2.69
N PRO A 32 9.87 13.71 1.52
CA PRO A 32 10.02 14.46 0.28
C PRO A 32 9.48 15.90 0.42
N GLU A 33 10.21 16.87 -0.14
CA GLU A 33 9.89 18.30 0.01
C GLU A 33 8.52 18.68 -0.59
N ASN A 34 8.09 17.96 -1.62
CA ASN A 34 6.81 18.17 -2.33
C ASN A 34 5.70 17.21 -1.89
N ALA A 35 5.87 16.48 -0.79
CA ALA A 35 4.84 15.59 -0.27
C ALA A 35 3.61 16.38 0.19
N ILE A 36 2.43 15.99 -0.29
CA ILE A 36 1.13 16.60 0.02
C ILE A 36 0.38 15.87 1.15
N SER A 37 0.81 14.65 1.52
CA SER A 37 0.30 13.96 2.70
C SER A 37 0.42 14.83 3.93
N THR A 38 -0.56 14.77 4.81
CA THR A 38 -0.52 15.43 6.12
C THR A 38 -0.16 14.47 7.26
N LEU A 39 0.09 13.19 6.95
CA LEU A 39 0.61 12.23 7.93
C LEU A 39 2.05 12.58 8.29
N THR A 40 2.38 12.44 9.56
CA THR A 40 3.71 12.70 10.13
C THR A 40 4.39 11.45 10.66
N GLU A 41 3.69 10.32 10.63
CA GLU A 41 4.12 9.02 11.13
C GLU A 41 3.37 7.89 10.41
N ASP A 42 3.83 6.66 10.58
CA ASP A 42 3.15 5.46 10.09
C ASP A 42 1.74 5.35 10.67
N LEU A 43 0.80 4.86 9.87
CA LEU A 43 -0.60 4.70 10.21
C LEU A 43 -0.99 3.22 10.18
N GLU A 44 -1.57 2.73 11.25
CA GLU A 44 -2.27 1.45 11.29
C GLU A 44 -3.78 1.70 11.24
N LEU A 45 -4.42 1.24 10.16
CA LEU A 45 -5.87 1.33 9.98
C LEU A 45 -6.56 0.19 10.76
N VAL A 46 -7.47 0.57 11.65
CA VAL A 46 -8.26 -0.37 12.45
C VAL A 46 -9.73 -0.26 12.05
N PHE A 47 -10.22 -1.26 11.33
CA PHE A 47 -11.61 -1.36 10.88
C PHE A 47 -12.38 -2.29 11.80
N SER A 48 -13.32 -1.73 12.59
CA SER A 48 -14.18 -2.53 13.47
C SER A 48 -15.37 -3.11 12.69
N ALA A 49 -15.70 -4.38 12.92
CA ALA A 49 -16.79 -5.05 12.19
C ALA A 49 -18.16 -4.34 12.34
N ASP A 50 -18.39 -3.70 13.50
CA ASP A 50 -19.69 -3.07 13.82
C ASP A 50 -19.83 -1.64 13.26
N ASN A 51 -18.71 -0.98 12.92
CA ASN A 51 -18.70 0.44 12.54
C ASN A 51 -18.03 0.68 11.18
N THR A 52 -17.78 -0.37 10.40
CA THR A 52 -17.16 -0.27 9.09
C THR A 52 -18.16 -0.63 8.00
N LEU A 53 -18.22 0.18 6.94
CA LEU A 53 -18.86 -0.18 5.67
C LEU A 53 -17.78 -0.26 4.59
N VAL A 54 -17.95 -1.23 3.71
CA VAL A 54 -17.12 -1.36 2.51
C VAL A 54 -18.01 -1.34 1.29
N TYR A 55 -17.79 -0.37 0.41
CA TYR A 55 -18.39 -0.33 -0.92
C TYR A 55 -17.39 -0.78 -1.96
N ALA A 56 -17.91 -1.43 -3.00
CA ALA A 56 -17.19 -1.86 -4.18
C ALA A 56 -17.96 -1.40 -5.42
N ASP A 57 -17.58 -0.24 -5.93
CA ASP A 57 -18.28 0.45 -7.00
C ASP A 57 -17.62 0.12 -8.34
N CYS A 58 -18.41 -0.41 -9.30
CA CYS A 58 -17.96 -0.74 -10.65
C CYS A 58 -18.36 0.33 -11.66
N TYR A 59 -17.38 1.00 -12.26
CA TYR A 59 -17.60 2.03 -13.28
C TYR A 59 -17.37 1.52 -14.72
N GLY A 60 -17.09 0.22 -14.90
CA GLY A 60 -16.80 -0.36 -16.21
C GLY A 60 -15.53 0.22 -16.85
N ASP A 61 -15.52 0.29 -18.17
CA ASP A 61 -14.38 0.85 -18.94
C ASP A 61 -14.37 2.40 -18.93
N TYR A 62 -14.30 2.97 -17.72
CA TYR A 62 -14.35 4.42 -17.49
C TYR A 62 -13.25 5.17 -18.25
N TYR A 63 -12.02 4.65 -18.23
CA TYR A 63 -10.85 5.27 -18.87
C TYR A 63 -10.65 4.89 -20.33
N LYS A 64 -11.55 4.11 -20.95
CA LYS A 64 -11.42 3.62 -22.33
C LYS A 64 -10.15 2.80 -22.57
N THR A 65 -9.77 2.01 -21.59
CA THR A 65 -8.56 1.17 -21.61
C THR A 65 -8.86 -0.29 -21.95
N GLY A 66 -10.14 -0.68 -22.00
CA GLY A 66 -10.58 -2.07 -22.08
C GLY A 66 -10.56 -2.79 -20.73
N LEU A 67 -10.17 -2.11 -19.66
CA LEU A 67 -10.23 -2.60 -18.28
C LEU A 67 -11.43 -1.96 -17.55
N TYR A 68 -11.96 -2.66 -16.55
CA TYR A 68 -12.96 -2.10 -15.66
C TYR A 68 -12.29 -1.40 -14.49
N MET A 69 -12.75 -0.19 -14.21
CA MET A 69 -12.40 0.57 -13.02
C MET A 69 -13.34 0.19 -11.88
N TRP A 70 -12.77 -0.13 -10.75
CA TRP A 70 -13.47 -0.34 -9.50
C TRP A 70 -12.93 0.58 -8.43
N GLN A 71 -13.81 1.13 -7.59
CA GLN A 71 -13.42 1.87 -6.40
C GLN A 71 -13.87 1.12 -5.15
N PHE A 72 -12.94 0.84 -4.24
CA PHE A 72 -13.22 0.31 -2.92
C PHE A 72 -13.18 1.44 -1.89
N TYR A 73 -14.25 1.62 -1.15
CA TYR A 73 -14.34 2.57 -0.05
C TYR A 73 -14.43 1.81 1.26
N PHE A 74 -13.38 1.87 2.07
CA PHE A 74 -13.34 1.36 3.42
C PHE A 74 -13.60 2.51 4.37
N MET A 75 -14.79 2.57 4.99
CA MET A 75 -15.22 3.68 5.82
C MET A 75 -15.43 3.22 7.25
N GLU A 76 -14.67 3.77 8.19
CA GLU A 76 -14.82 3.55 9.62
C GLU A 76 -15.52 4.78 10.25
N PHE A 77 -16.70 4.57 10.84
CA PHE A 77 -17.56 5.67 11.27
C PHE A 77 -17.23 6.25 12.64
N THR A 78 -16.52 5.50 13.50
CA THR A 78 -16.13 6.00 14.82
C THR A 78 -14.98 6.99 14.70
N THR A 79 -13.93 6.61 13.98
CA THR A 79 -12.73 7.44 13.78
C THR A 79 -12.89 8.45 12.65
N LYS A 80 -13.95 8.30 11.82
CA LYS A 80 -14.19 9.11 10.60
C LYS A 80 -13.07 8.95 9.58
N GLU A 81 -12.53 7.75 9.48
CA GLU A 81 -11.50 7.38 8.53
C GLU A 81 -12.12 6.77 7.27
N MET A 82 -11.53 7.08 6.14
CA MET A 82 -11.88 6.51 4.85
C MET A 82 -10.59 6.20 4.07
N LEU A 83 -10.49 4.99 3.55
CA LEU A 83 -9.52 4.61 2.55
C LEU A 83 -10.28 4.34 1.25
N CYS A 84 -10.05 5.15 0.23
CA CYS A 84 -10.50 4.93 -1.14
C CYS A 84 -9.37 4.28 -1.93
N ILE A 85 -9.65 3.17 -2.60
CA ILE A 85 -8.70 2.45 -3.45
C ILE A 85 -9.32 2.26 -4.84
N GLU A 86 -8.68 2.80 -5.86
CA GLU A 86 -9.10 2.65 -7.24
C GLU A 86 -8.25 1.61 -7.96
N VAL A 87 -8.88 0.57 -8.49
CA VAL A 87 -8.20 -0.55 -9.14
C VAL A 87 -8.69 -0.78 -10.57
N MET A 88 -7.76 -1.25 -11.41
CA MET A 88 -8.02 -1.61 -12.80
C MET A 88 -8.00 -3.12 -12.95
N VAL A 89 -9.10 -3.71 -13.42
CA VAL A 89 -9.22 -5.17 -13.57
C VAL A 89 -9.70 -5.55 -14.98
N ASN A 90 -9.50 -6.81 -15.35
CA ASN A 90 -10.16 -7.32 -16.55
C ASN A 90 -11.70 -7.28 -16.37
N PRO A 91 -12.48 -7.04 -17.44
CA PRO A 91 -13.93 -7.07 -17.38
C PRO A 91 -14.47 -8.32 -16.67
N ASN A 92 -15.39 -8.14 -15.75
CA ASN A 92 -16.03 -9.22 -15.00
C ASN A 92 -17.55 -8.97 -14.84
N ASP A 93 -18.27 -9.97 -14.29
CA ASP A 93 -19.74 -9.98 -14.14
C ASP A 93 -20.17 -9.38 -12.77
N LEU A 94 -19.68 -8.21 -12.39
CA LEU A 94 -19.98 -7.57 -11.09
C LEU A 94 -19.62 -8.44 -9.87
N VAL A 95 -18.57 -9.21 -10.00
CA VAL A 95 -17.98 -9.94 -8.89
C VAL A 95 -16.88 -9.06 -8.30
N VAL A 96 -16.90 -8.87 -6.97
CA VAL A 96 -15.84 -8.13 -6.27
C VAL A 96 -14.46 -8.65 -6.71
N PRO A 97 -13.62 -7.78 -7.28
CA PRO A 97 -12.30 -8.20 -7.73
C PRO A 97 -11.44 -8.69 -6.56
N THR A 98 -10.84 -9.87 -6.75
CA THR A 98 -9.91 -10.47 -5.80
C THR A 98 -8.51 -10.55 -6.38
N GLY A 99 -7.50 -10.58 -5.52
CA GLY A 99 -6.09 -10.62 -5.89
C GLY A 99 -5.28 -9.50 -5.24
N THR A 100 -4.07 -9.32 -5.72
CA THR A 100 -3.18 -8.25 -5.26
C THR A 100 -3.12 -7.15 -6.31
N PHE A 101 -3.46 -5.92 -5.88
CA PHE A 101 -3.46 -4.72 -6.69
C PHE A 101 -2.29 -3.85 -6.26
N THR A 102 -1.35 -3.60 -7.18
CA THR A 102 -0.11 -2.87 -6.87
C THR A 102 -0.17 -1.44 -7.40
N ALA A 103 0.35 -0.49 -6.62
CA ALA A 103 0.35 0.91 -6.97
C ALA A 103 1.03 1.19 -8.31
N THR A 104 0.32 1.90 -9.20
CA THR A 104 0.78 2.28 -10.55
C THR A 104 0.20 3.63 -10.95
N SER A 105 0.86 4.34 -11.84
CA SER A 105 0.32 5.51 -12.52
C SER A 105 -0.32 5.17 -13.88
N ASN A 106 -0.40 3.88 -14.25
CA ASN A 106 -0.83 3.43 -15.56
C ASN A 106 -2.20 2.75 -15.50
N ALA A 107 -3.26 3.43 -15.97
CA ALA A 107 -4.62 2.89 -16.05
C ALA A 107 -4.80 1.72 -17.04
N PHE A 108 -3.81 1.42 -17.89
CA PHE A 108 -3.79 0.25 -18.77
C PHE A 108 -3.21 -1.01 -18.12
N HIS A 109 -2.87 -0.94 -16.83
CA HIS A 109 -2.25 -2.05 -16.11
C HIS A 109 -3.32 -2.84 -15.34
N ALA A 110 -3.66 -4.04 -15.83
CA ALA A 110 -4.57 -4.95 -15.13
C ALA A 110 -3.98 -5.35 -13.77
N ASN A 111 -4.84 -5.41 -12.73
CA ASN A 111 -4.46 -5.55 -11.31
C ASN A 111 -3.59 -4.37 -10.80
N GLY A 112 -3.65 -3.23 -11.48
CA GLY A 112 -3.07 -1.98 -11.01
C GLY A 112 -4.01 -1.29 -10.01
N MET A 113 -3.43 -0.68 -8.98
CA MET A 113 -4.08 0.29 -8.09
C MET A 113 -3.59 1.68 -8.50
N LEU A 114 -4.49 2.58 -8.90
CA LEU A 114 -4.07 3.91 -9.33
C LEU A 114 -3.61 4.75 -8.13
N ARG A 115 -2.41 5.32 -8.27
CA ARG A 115 -1.81 6.18 -7.22
C ARG A 115 -2.63 7.44 -7.01
N GLY A 116 -2.78 7.84 -5.75
CA GLY A 116 -3.44 9.10 -5.41
C GLY A 116 -2.69 10.31 -5.98
N VAL A 117 -3.44 11.21 -6.57
CA VAL A 117 -2.93 12.49 -7.09
C VAL A 117 -3.92 13.61 -6.74
N VAL A 118 -3.47 14.85 -6.82
CA VAL A 118 -4.37 16.01 -6.89
C VAL A 118 -4.55 16.31 -8.37
N ASP A 119 -5.80 16.39 -8.84
CA ASP A 119 -6.12 16.69 -10.21
C ASP A 119 -5.92 18.18 -10.56
N GLU A 120 -6.17 18.55 -11.81
CA GLU A 120 -5.99 19.93 -12.31
C GLU A 120 -6.92 20.94 -11.61
N ASP A 121 -8.05 20.48 -11.08
CA ASP A 121 -9.03 21.30 -10.35
C ASP A 121 -8.75 21.35 -8.84
N GLY A 122 -7.73 20.62 -8.36
CA GLY A 122 -7.31 20.59 -6.97
C GLY A 122 -8.04 19.55 -6.11
N TYR A 123 -8.75 18.60 -6.71
CA TYR A 123 -9.43 17.51 -6.02
C TYR A 123 -8.55 16.28 -5.87
N ASP A 124 -8.79 15.54 -4.77
CA ASP A 124 -8.17 14.25 -4.53
C ASP A 124 -8.75 13.22 -5.53
N ALA A 125 -7.88 12.61 -6.35
CA ALA A 125 -8.26 11.63 -7.36
C ALA A 125 -7.53 10.30 -7.15
N TYR A 126 -8.20 9.18 -7.52
CA TYR A 126 -7.74 7.79 -7.43
C TYR A 126 -7.67 7.24 -6.00
N SER A 127 -6.49 6.84 -5.48
CA SER A 127 -6.38 6.16 -4.19
C SER A 127 -5.90 7.09 -3.08
N TRP A 128 -6.73 7.26 -2.03
CA TRP A 128 -6.50 8.21 -0.96
C TRP A 128 -6.94 7.69 0.41
N TYR A 129 -6.19 8.08 1.43
CA TYR A 129 -6.64 8.05 2.81
C TYR A 129 -7.11 9.43 3.24
N THR A 130 -8.22 9.50 3.97
CA THR A 130 -8.72 10.72 4.60
C THR A 130 -9.29 10.43 5.99
N ARG A 131 -9.11 11.39 6.90
CA ARG A 131 -9.79 11.42 8.19
C ARG A 131 -10.43 12.79 8.38
N THR A 132 -11.67 12.80 8.84
CA THR A 132 -12.42 14.03 9.08
C THR A 132 -12.84 14.16 10.54
N ASN A 133 -13.15 15.37 10.98
CA ASN A 133 -13.87 15.58 12.23
C ASN A 133 -15.39 15.38 12.02
N PRO A 134 -16.21 15.38 13.11
CA PRO A 134 -17.65 15.22 12.99
C PRO A 134 -18.37 16.29 12.14
N ASN A 135 -17.73 17.43 11.89
CA ASN A 135 -18.24 18.51 11.05
C ASN A 135 -17.83 18.39 9.57
N GLY A 136 -17.13 17.28 9.20
CA GLY A 136 -16.66 17.02 7.84
C GLY A 136 -15.38 17.77 7.44
N GLN A 137 -14.70 18.44 8.36
CA GLN A 137 -13.41 19.07 8.04
C GLN A 137 -12.32 18.01 8.01
N ILE A 138 -11.45 18.08 6.99
CA ILE A 138 -10.30 17.17 6.84
C ILE A 138 -9.29 17.43 7.95
N LEU A 139 -9.00 16.42 8.75
CA LEU A 139 -7.96 16.40 9.79
C LEU A 139 -6.66 15.78 9.29
N ALA A 140 -6.77 14.77 8.43
CA ALA A 140 -5.65 14.14 7.78
C ALA A 140 -6.04 13.68 6.38
N ARG A 141 -5.09 13.74 5.45
CA ARG A 141 -5.21 13.17 4.11
C ARG A 141 -3.86 12.72 3.60
N ALA A 142 -3.84 11.65 2.81
CA ALA A 142 -2.63 11.12 2.23
C ALA A 142 -2.92 10.43 0.89
N PRO A 143 -2.26 10.81 -0.21
CA PRO A 143 -2.30 10.06 -1.46
C PRO A 143 -1.57 8.73 -1.26
N ILE A 144 -2.11 7.66 -1.81
CA ILE A 144 -1.43 6.37 -1.86
C ILE A 144 -0.43 6.38 -3.00
N ALA A 145 0.86 6.42 -2.69
CA ALA A 145 1.94 6.54 -3.67
C ALA A 145 2.56 5.19 -4.05
N GLU A 146 2.62 4.24 -3.08
CA GLU A 146 3.28 2.95 -3.27
C GLU A 146 2.55 1.82 -2.51
N GLY A 147 2.99 0.58 -2.75
CA GLY A 147 2.51 -0.60 -2.04
C GLY A 147 1.40 -1.34 -2.76
N SER A 148 0.61 -2.09 -2.00
CA SER A 148 -0.46 -2.92 -2.56
C SER A 148 -1.62 -3.12 -1.60
N VAL A 149 -2.79 -3.43 -2.16
CA VAL A 149 -3.93 -4.01 -1.45
C VAL A 149 -4.16 -5.43 -1.97
N THR A 150 -4.39 -6.37 -1.05
CA THR A 150 -4.77 -7.75 -1.39
C THR A 150 -6.18 -8.01 -0.92
N VAL A 151 -7.07 -8.42 -1.84
CA VAL A 151 -8.47 -8.78 -1.55
C VAL A 151 -8.66 -10.27 -1.76
N VAL A 152 -9.22 -10.94 -0.76
CA VAL A 152 -9.50 -12.38 -0.77
C VAL A 152 -10.98 -12.60 -0.45
N ALA A 153 -11.67 -13.43 -1.25
CA ALA A 153 -12.99 -13.92 -0.91
C ALA A 153 -12.91 -15.04 0.13
N ASN A 154 -13.75 -14.99 1.16
CA ASN A 154 -13.82 -15.98 2.21
C ASN A 154 -14.97 -16.98 1.94
N ASP A 155 -14.91 -18.17 2.53
CA ASP A 155 -15.91 -19.22 2.35
C ASP A 155 -17.31 -18.84 2.88
N ASP A 156 -17.39 -17.89 3.80
CA ASP A 156 -18.63 -17.37 4.40
C ASP A 156 -19.30 -16.25 3.58
N GLY A 157 -18.74 -15.93 2.40
CA GLY A 157 -19.23 -14.87 1.51
C GLY A 157 -18.76 -13.46 1.88
N THR A 158 -17.93 -13.31 2.90
CA THR A 158 -17.24 -12.04 3.19
C THR A 158 -15.96 -11.90 2.33
N HIS A 159 -15.34 -10.73 2.38
CA HIS A 159 -14.01 -10.50 1.79
C HIS A 159 -13.07 -9.96 2.86
N THR A 160 -11.80 -10.29 2.73
CA THR A 160 -10.73 -9.68 3.53
C THR A 160 -9.84 -8.85 2.61
N ALA A 161 -9.71 -7.56 2.91
CA ALA A 161 -8.72 -6.68 2.30
C ALA A 161 -7.57 -6.46 3.27
N THR A 162 -6.33 -6.59 2.79
CA THR A 162 -5.10 -6.33 3.56
C THR A 162 -4.32 -5.21 2.86
N PHE A 163 -3.88 -4.22 3.64
CA PHE A 163 -3.21 -3.03 3.17
C PHE A 163 -1.73 -3.04 3.55
N ALA A 164 -0.85 -2.83 2.57
CA ALA A 164 0.58 -2.63 2.74
C ALA A 164 0.98 -1.46 1.82
N LEU A 165 0.63 -0.25 2.24
CA LEU A 165 0.67 0.96 1.43
C LEU A 165 1.69 1.95 1.97
N LYS A 166 2.10 2.91 1.13
CA LYS A 166 2.84 4.11 1.54
C LYS A 166 2.21 5.35 0.92
N ASP A 167 2.26 6.43 1.67
CA ASP A 167 1.93 7.76 1.15
C ASP A 167 3.13 8.41 0.43
N ASP A 168 2.93 9.61 -0.11
CA ASP A 168 3.98 10.39 -0.78
C ASP A 168 4.98 11.04 0.19
N ALA A 169 4.71 10.97 1.50
CA ALA A 169 5.62 11.39 2.56
C ALA A 169 6.45 10.24 3.13
N LEU A 170 6.34 9.02 2.53
CA LEU A 170 7.02 7.78 2.89
C LEU A 170 6.51 7.11 4.18
N ASN A 171 5.40 7.57 4.76
CA ASN A 171 4.78 6.88 5.89
C ASN A 171 4.10 5.59 5.41
N ASN A 172 4.23 4.51 6.17
CA ASN A 172 3.50 3.28 5.92
C ASN A 172 2.04 3.44 6.36
N ILE A 173 1.12 2.91 5.55
CA ILE A 173 -0.32 2.79 5.86
C ILE A 173 -0.65 1.30 5.77
N THR A 174 -0.88 0.68 6.92
CA THR A 174 -1.09 -0.77 7.05
C THR A 174 -2.40 -1.08 7.74
N GLY A 175 -2.86 -2.32 7.61
CA GLY A 175 -4.07 -2.79 8.28
C GLY A 175 -4.81 -3.85 7.48
N SER A 176 -5.98 -4.22 7.97
CA SER A 176 -6.88 -5.13 7.27
C SER A 176 -8.34 -4.84 7.62
N CYS A 177 -9.23 -5.19 6.68
CA CYS A 177 -10.67 -5.11 6.85
C CYS A 177 -11.31 -6.42 6.37
N THR A 178 -12.16 -7.03 7.19
CA THR A 178 -12.97 -8.18 6.80
C THR A 178 -14.44 -7.85 6.93
N GLY A 179 -15.22 -8.10 5.88
CA GLY A 179 -16.66 -7.84 5.88
C GLY A 179 -17.33 -8.14 4.54
N THR A 180 -18.64 -7.88 4.50
CA THR A 180 -19.40 -7.94 3.25
C THR A 180 -19.16 -6.66 2.46
N PHE A 181 -18.74 -6.79 1.20
CA PHE A 181 -18.60 -5.65 0.30
C PHE A 181 -19.94 -5.37 -0.38
N ILE A 182 -20.43 -4.15 -0.24
CA ILE A 182 -21.66 -3.66 -0.91
C ILE A 182 -21.26 -3.30 -2.34
N VAL A 183 -21.80 -4.04 -3.32
CA VAL A 183 -21.49 -3.82 -4.74
C VAL A 183 -22.50 -2.86 -5.35
N GLU A 184 -22.01 -1.81 -6.00
CA GLU A 184 -22.81 -0.88 -6.80
C GLU A 184 -22.34 -0.88 -8.26
N ASP A 185 -23.31 -0.78 -9.20
CA ASP A 185 -23.06 -0.81 -10.64
C ASP A 185 -23.32 0.56 -11.26
N PHE A 186 -22.26 1.21 -11.71
CA PHE A 186 -22.28 2.53 -12.39
C PHE A 186 -21.83 2.44 -13.87
N ARG A 187 -21.85 1.22 -14.46
CA ARG A 187 -21.42 1.02 -15.85
C ARG A 187 -22.39 1.60 -16.86
#